data_f9bc37353bcb601ff497baf27f01d29f
#
_entry.id   f9bc37353bcb601ff497baf27f01d29f
#
_cell.length_a   1.000
_cell.length_b   1.000
_cell.length_c   1.000
_cell.angle_alpha   90.00
_cell.angle_beta   90.00
_cell.angle_gamma   90.00
#
_symmetry.space_group_name_H-M   'P 1'
#
loop_
_entity.id
_entity.type
_entity.pdbx_description
1 polymer ?
#
loop_
_entity_poly.entity_id
_entity_poly.type
_entity_poly.pdbx_seq_one_letter_code
_entity_poly.pdbx_strand_id
1 'polypeptide(L)'
;ALHGLEFSFLLPGNGAAELFTWAARDAAEQGLSVLAAPGFADYKRALRCWSATSRQQQLPLLWDEGFPQPFPDAGEGSVLWICNPHNPTGQLWSRASLQPLLERYALVICDEAFLPLVPNGEQQSLIPLVAEHSNLVVIRSLTKLYGIAGLRLGYAVAQPQRLQRWAEWRDPWPVNGIALAVGERLLVSPRRYRSWCARVQRWTAVEGAWMQRQLAALPGITPMPSAVNYLLIRANRSLVPLREALEQRHRILLCDCRSFEGLGETWLRIGLQSRRNNCLLYTSDAADECSC
;
A
#
# COMPACT_ATOMS: atom_id res chain seq x y z
N ALA A 1 -19.46 12.66 1.22
CA ALA A 1 -19.09 13.83 0.39
C ALA A 1 -17.87 13.57 -0.50
N LEU A 2 -16.77 12.98 0.02
CA LEU A 2 -15.54 12.75 -0.77
C LEU A 2 -15.71 11.66 -1.84
N HIS A 3 -16.40 10.58 -1.51
CA HIS A 3 -16.61 9.41 -2.37
C HIS A 3 -18.01 9.32 -2.97
N GLY A 4 -18.90 10.30 -2.72
CA GLY A 4 -20.28 10.25 -3.19
C GLY A 4 -21.16 9.21 -2.49
N LEU A 5 -20.68 8.61 -1.42
CA LEU A 5 -21.38 7.59 -0.63
C LEU A 5 -21.98 8.19 0.65
N GLU A 6 -23.02 7.55 1.18
CA GLU A 6 -23.58 7.85 2.49
C GLU A 6 -22.60 7.45 3.62
N PHE A 7 -22.79 8.05 4.80
CA PHE A 7 -21.94 7.80 5.97
C PHE A 7 -21.94 6.32 6.39
N SER A 8 -23.05 5.64 6.21
CA SER A 8 -23.23 4.23 6.52
C SER A 8 -22.24 3.30 5.80
N PHE A 9 -21.72 3.74 4.65
CA PHE A 9 -20.69 3.02 3.88
C PHE A 9 -19.27 3.26 4.39
N LEU A 10 -19.06 4.04 5.45
CA LEU A 10 -17.73 4.37 5.95
C LEU A 10 -17.59 4.01 7.43
N LEU A 11 -16.46 3.42 7.77
CA LEU A 11 -16.09 3.11 9.16
C LEU A 11 -14.66 3.62 9.43
N PRO A 12 -14.47 4.62 10.28
CA PRO A 12 -13.14 5.04 10.71
C PRO A 12 -12.50 3.99 11.60
N GLY A 13 -11.16 3.86 11.54
CA GLY A 13 -10.39 2.91 12.34
C GLY A 13 -9.10 3.50 12.87
N ASN A 14 -8.54 2.86 13.90
CA ASN A 14 -7.25 3.20 14.50
C ASN A 14 -6.09 2.81 13.56
N GLY A 15 -6.03 3.50 12.43
CA GLY A 15 -5.21 3.15 11.27
C GLY A 15 -5.80 1.98 10.48
N ALA A 16 -5.25 1.74 9.28
CA ALA A 16 -5.66 0.62 8.44
C ALA A 16 -5.43 -0.74 9.11
N ALA A 17 -4.45 -0.85 10.03
CA ALA A 17 -4.10 -2.10 10.70
C ALA A 17 -5.25 -2.67 11.54
N GLU A 18 -6.02 -1.83 12.23
CA GLU A 18 -7.24 -2.27 12.92
C GLU A 18 -8.26 -2.81 11.91
N LEU A 19 -8.48 -2.07 10.82
CA LEU A 19 -9.46 -2.46 9.79
C LEU A 19 -9.08 -3.76 9.09
N PHE A 20 -7.78 -4.02 8.88
CA PHE A 20 -7.33 -5.33 8.39
C PHE A 20 -7.67 -6.46 9.36
N THR A 21 -7.64 -6.20 10.67
CA THR A 21 -8.00 -7.21 11.68
C THR A 21 -9.49 -7.58 11.58
N TRP A 22 -10.38 -6.61 11.35
CA TRP A 22 -11.82 -6.87 11.15
C TRP A 22 -12.11 -7.52 9.80
N ALA A 23 -11.42 -7.07 8.74
CA ALA A 23 -11.50 -7.72 7.42
C ALA A 23 -11.04 -9.18 7.48
N ALA A 24 -10.01 -9.49 8.28
CA ALA A 24 -9.52 -10.85 8.48
C ALA A 24 -10.52 -11.73 9.25
N ARG A 25 -11.34 -11.16 10.14
CA ARG A 25 -12.44 -11.87 10.76
C ARG A 25 -13.49 -12.33 9.72
N ASP A 26 -13.93 -11.40 8.87
CA ASP A 26 -14.82 -11.76 7.77
C ASP A 26 -14.18 -12.80 6.84
N ALA A 27 -12.90 -12.66 6.54
CA ALA A 27 -12.16 -13.61 5.72
C ALA A 27 -12.13 -15.02 6.34
N ALA A 28 -11.98 -15.13 7.67
CA ALA A 28 -11.99 -16.40 8.38
C ALA A 28 -13.33 -17.14 8.22
N GLU A 29 -14.43 -16.41 8.14
CA GLU A 29 -15.78 -16.98 7.93
C GLU A 29 -16.00 -17.43 6.47
N GLN A 30 -15.26 -16.86 5.50
CA GLN A 30 -15.41 -17.16 4.07
C GLN A 30 -14.47 -18.28 3.57
N GLY A 31 -13.41 -18.62 4.31
CA GLY A 31 -12.50 -19.70 3.98
C GLY A 31 -11.09 -19.25 3.57
N LEU A 32 -10.50 -19.90 2.55
CA LEU A 32 -9.11 -19.71 2.18
C LEU A 32 -8.82 -18.31 1.62
N SER A 33 -7.96 -17.58 2.30
CA SER A 33 -7.45 -16.27 1.85
C SER A 33 -6.25 -16.41 0.92
N VAL A 34 -6.28 -15.71 -0.21
CA VAL A 34 -5.16 -15.60 -1.15
C VAL A 34 -4.47 -14.24 -0.97
N LEU A 35 -3.17 -14.26 -0.73
CA LEU A 35 -2.32 -13.10 -0.54
C LEU A 35 -1.26 -13.04 -1.63
N ALA A 36 -1.02 -11.88 -2.20
CA ALA A 36 0.12 -11.68 -3.10
C ALA A 36 1.45 -11.82 -2.35
N ALA A 37 2.45 -12.45 -2.99
CA ALA A 37 3.83 -12.50 -2.52
C ALA A 37 4.78 -12.01 -3.64
N PRO A 38 5.70 -11.09 -3.33
CA PRO A 38 5.90 -10.41 -2.04
C PRO A 38 4.68 -9.60 -1.65
N GLY A 39 4.38 -9.43 -0.38
CA GLY A 39 3.20 -8.70 0.08
C GLY A 39 3.34 -8.10 1.47
N PHE A 40 2.43 -7.22 1.83
CA PHE A 40 2.46 -6.55 3.12
C PHE A 40 2.17 -7.54 4.26
N ALA A 41 3.10 -7.65 5.20
CA ALA A 41 3.07 -8.67 6.26
C ALA A 41 1.89 -8.54 7.23
N ASP A 42 1.28 -7.36 7.34
CA ASP A 42 0.19 -7.11 8.29
C ASP A 42 -1.09 -7.87 7.95
N TYR A 43 -1.31 -8.23 6.68
CA TYR A 43 -2.43 -9.09 6.31
C TYR A 43 -2.30 -10.49 6.95
N LYS A 44 -1.10 -11.08 6.91
CA LYS A 44 -0.84 -12.35 7.59
C LYS A 44 -0.99 -12.25 9.11
N ARG A 45 -0.54 -11.12 9.71
CA ARG A 45 -0.77 -10.86 11.13
C ARG A 45 -2.26 -10.82 11.44
N ALA A 46 -3.04 -10.07 10.67
CA ALA A 46 -4.49 -9.93 10.86
C ALA A 46 -5.22 -11.28 10.74
N LEU A 47 -4.89 -12.07 9.72
CA LEU A 47 -5.47 -13.41 9.52
C LEU A 47 -5.13 -14.36 10.68
N ARG A 48 -3.91 -14.31 11.21
CA ARG A 48 -3.52 -15.11 12.40
C ARG A 48 -4.31 -14.77 13.64
N CYS A 49 -4.75 -13.51 13.83
CA CYS A 49 -5.60 -13.14 14.95
C CYS A 49 -6.92 -13.92 15.01
N TRP A 50 -7.38 -14.43 13.87
CA TRP A 50 -8.64 -15.17 13.74
C TRP A 50 -8.44 -16.62 13.30
N SER A 51 -7.22 -17.14 13.38
CA SER A 51 -6.87 -18.50 12.92
C SER A 51 -7.31 -18.77 11.48
N ALA A 52 -7.41 -17.74 10.65
CA ALA A 52 -7.83 -17.84 9.27
C ALA A 52 -6.74 -18.50 8.41
N THR A 53 -7.16 -19.39 7.52
CA THR A 53 -6.25 -20.05 6.59
C THR A 53 -5.87 -19.11 5.44
N SER A 54 -4.59 -19.16 5.04
CA SER A 54 -4.13 -18.36 3.92
C SER A 54 -3.08 -19.08 3.09
N ARG A 55 -3.04 -18.76 1.80
CA ARG A 55 -1.97 -19.15 0.89
C ARG A 55 -1.41 -17.92 0.19
N GLN A 56 -0.22 -18.06 -0.35
CA GLN A 56 0.41 -17.02 -1.15
C GLN A 56 0.34 -17.36 -2.63
N GLN A 57 0.08 -16.34 -3.43
CA GLN A 57 0.22 -16.34 -4.87
C GLN A 57 1.41 -15.49 -5.24
N GLN A 58 2.41 -16.11 -5.88
CA GLN A 58 3.62 -15.41 -6.29
C GLN A 58 3.32 -14.44 -7.43
N LEU A 59 3.74 -13.18 -7.25
CA LEU A 59 3.73 -12.19 -8.32
C LEU A 59 5.02 -12.29 -9.16
N PRO A 60 4.95 -11.96 -10.45
CA PRO A 60 6.16 -11.75 -11.24
C PRO A 60 7.03 -10.66 -10.60
N LEU A 61 8.34 -10.96 -10.41
CA LEU A 61 9.29 -10.01 -9.82
C LEU A 61 9.96 -9.10 -10.85
N LEU A 62 9.60 -9.25 -12.12
CA LEU A 62 10.01 -8.36 -13.21
C LEU A 62 8.74 -7.85 -13.87
N TRP A 63 8.67 -6.55 -14.06
CA TRP A 63 7.55 -5.88 -14.73
C TRP A 63 8.07 -4.68 -15.52
N ASP A 64 7.32 -4.31 -16.54
CA ASP A 64 7.66 -3.20 -17.43
C ASP A 64 7.19 -1.85 -16.86
N GLU A 65 7.69 -0.78 -17.49
CA GLU A 65 7.16 0.56 -17.28
C GLU A 65 5.75 0.68 -17.88
N GLY A 66 4.97 1.54 -17.27
CA GLY A 66 3.60 1.79 -17.70
C GLY A 66 2.57 1.30 -16.70
N PHE A 67 1.84 2.26 -16.15
CA PHE A 67 0.78 2.01 -15.18
C PHE A 67 -0.51 2.70 -15.62
N PRO A 68 -1.69 2.13 -15.34
CA PRO A 68 -1.92 0.90 -14.58
C PRO A 68 -1.65 -0.37 -15.39
N GLN A 69 -1.28 -1.46 -14.70
CA GLN A 69 -1.07 -2.78 -15.27
C GLN A 69 -2.28 -3.69 -15.00
N PRO A 70 -2.49 -4.75 -15.81
CA PRO A 70 -3.45 -5.79 -15.46
C PRO A 70 -2.99 -6.51 -14.18
N PHE A 71 -3.95 -6.86 -13.31
CA PHE A 71 -3.67 -7.71 -12.16
C PHE A 71 -3.33 -9.12 -12.65
N PRO A 72 -2.24 -9.73 -12.17
CA PRO A 72 -1.88 -11.10 -12.57
C PRO A 72 -2.89 -12.12 -12.02
N ASP A 73 -2.71 -13.40 -12.36
CA ASP A 73 -3.57 -14.44 -11.82
C ASP A 73 -3.54 -14.43 -10.29
N ALA A 74 -4.73 -14.25 -9.73
CA ALA A 74 -4.91 -14.18 -8.28
C ALA A 74 -4.91 -15.55 -7.59
N GLY A 75 -4.94 -16.64 -8.36
CA GLY A 75 -4.97 -17.98 -7.85
C GLY A 75 -6.36 -18.41 -7.34
N GLU A 76 -6.46 -19.61 -6.76
CA GLU A 76 -7.70 -20.16 -6.22
C GLU A 76 -7.84 -19.88 -4.73
N GLY A 77 -9.06 -19.60 -4.29
CA GLY A 77 -9.42 -19.34 -2.89
C GLY A 77 -10.78 -18.69 -2.78
N SER A 78 -11.25 -18.48 -1.55
CA SER A 78 -12.54 -17.84 -1.28
C SER A 78 -12.39 -16.33 -1.08
N VAL A 79 -11.26 -15.89 -0.57
CA VAL A 79 -10.99 -14.48 -0.23
C VAL A 79 -9.74 -14.00 -0.95
N LEU A 80 -9.82 -12.84 -1.58
CA LEU A 80 -8.68 -12.21 -2.24
C LEU A 80 -8.30 -10.91 -1.50
N TRP A 81 -7.01 -10.80 -1.17
CA TRP A 81 -6.41 -9.58 -0.64
C TRP A 81 -5.58 -8.90 -1.73
N ILE A 82 -5.95 -7.67 -2.05
CA ILE A 82 -5.30 -6.83 -3.07
C ILE A 82 -4.69 -5.62 -2.37
N CYS A 83 -3.46 -5.27 -2.73
CA CYS A 83 -2.84 -3.99 -2.39
C CYS A 83 -2.71 -3.17 -3.67
N ASN A 84 -3.36 -2.02 -3.75
CA ASN A 84 -3.36 -1.19 -4.94
C ASN A 84 -3.15 0.30 -4.62
N PRO A 85 -1.99 0.91 -4.87
CA PRO A 85 -0.75 0.32 -5.42
C PRO A 85 -0.14 -0.74 -4.52
N HIS A 86 0.57 -1.66 -5.13
CA HIS A 86 1.10 -2.81 -4.44
C HIS A 86 2.33 -2.48 -3.58
N ASN A 87 2.34 -2.89 -2.33
CA ASN A 87 3.48 -2.84 -1.43
C ASN A 87 4.07 -4.24 -1.28
N PRO A 88 5.33 -4.49 -1.67
CA PRO A 88 6.43 -3.52 -1.81
C PRO A 88 6.75 -3.07 -3.25
N THR A 89 6.13 -3.61 -4.30
CA THR A 89 6.60 -3.45 -5.69
C THR A 89 6.33 -2.05 -6.29
N GLY A 90 5.31 -1.34 -5.78
CA GLY A 90 4.90 -0.05 -6.34
C GLY A 90 4.06 -0.16 -7.62
N GLN A 91 3.68 -1.38 -8.05
CA GLN A 91 2.81 -1.60 -9.20
C GLN A 91 1.39 -1.10 -8.92
N LEU A 92 0.78 -0.48 -9.92
CA LEU A 92 -0.60 -0.03 -9.89
C LEU A 92 -1.44 -0.95 -10.78
N TRP A 93 -2.46 -1.57 -10.20
CA TRP A 93 -3.38 -2.45 -10.94
C TRP A 93 -4.55 -1.66 -11.52
N SER A 94 -4.97 -2.03 -12.73
CA SER A 94 -6.12 -1.40 -13.37
C SER A 94 -7.44 -1.87 -12.75
N ARG A 95 -8.37 -0.94 -12.55
CA ARG A 95 -9.74 -1.28 -12.12
C ARG A 95 -10.39 -2.31 -13.05
N ALA A 96 -10.18 -2.15 -14.35
CA ALA A 96 -10.73 -3.05 -15.36
C ALA A 96 -10.29 -4.52 -15.17
N SER A 97 -9.07 -4.75 -14.67
CA SER A 97 -8.60 -6.11 -14.37
C SER A 97 -9.01 -6.61 -12.98
N LEU A 98 -9.33 -5.70 -12.05
CA LEU A 98 -9.74 -6.05 -10.68
C LEU A 98 -11.25 -6.32 -10.58
N GLN A 99 -12.07 -5.61 -11.36
CA GLN A 99 -13.53 -5.72 -11.28
C GLN A 99 -14.06 -7.13 -11.53
N PRO A 100 -13.60 -7.91 -12.52
CA PRO A 100 -14.07 -9.28 -12.73
C PRO A 100 -13.79 -10.23 -11.56
N LEU A 101 -12.80 -9.91 -10.70
CA LEU A 101 -12.47 -10.70 -9.53
C LEU A 101 -13.56 -10.62 -8.44
N LEU A 102 -14.41 -9.59 -8.47
CA LEU A 102 -15.56 -9.47 -7.56
C LEU A 102 -16.62 -10.56 -7.80
N GLU A 103 -16.70 -11.13 -9.00
CA GLU A 103 -17.59 -12.25 -9.30
C GLU A 103 -16.97 -13.60 -8.94
N ARG A 104 -15.63 -13.66 -8.85
CA ARG A 104 -14.89 -14.90 -8.63
C ARG A 104 -14.69 -15.24 -7.15
N TYR A 105 -14.58 -14.23 -6.28
CA TYR A 105 -14.27 -14.40 -4.86
C TYR A 105 -15.47 -14.06 -3.98
N ALA A 106 -15.67 -14.85 -2.91
CA ALA A 106 -16.71 -14.58 -1.92
C ALA A 106 -16.45 -13.28 -1.13
N LEU A 107 -15.17 -12.86 -1.04
CA LEU A 107 -14.79 -11.60 -0.43
C LEU A 107 -13.52 -11.06 -1.11
N VAL A 108 -13.53 -9.77 -1.47
CA VAL A 108 -12.35 -9.04 -1.97
C VAL A 108 -12.04 -7.90 -1.01
N ILE A 109 -10.82 -7.89 -0.48
CA ILE A 109 -10.31 -6.85 0.41
C ILE A 109 -9.23 -6.09 -0.34
N CYS A 110 -9.48 -4.82 -0.64
CA CYS A 110 -8.57 -3.96 -1.39
C CYS A 110 -7.97 -2.89 -0.48
N ASP A 111 -6.66 -2.97 -0.26
CA ASP A 111 -5.89 -1.93 0.44
C ASP A 111 -5.47 -0.85 -0.55
N GLU A 112 -6.09 0.31 -0.44
CA GLU A 112 -5.79 1.50 -1.24
C GLU A 112 -5.08 2.60 -0.43
N ALA A 113 -4.29 2.21 0.57
CA ALA A 113 -3.62 3.17 1.47
C ALA A 113 -2.69 4.15 0.75
N PHE A 114 -2.08 3.74 -0.36
CA PHE A 114 -1.18 4.57 -1.15
C PHE A 114 -1.82 5.19 -2.41
N LEU A 115 -3.04 4.79 -2.77
CA LEU A 115 -3.67 5.20 -4.02
C LEU A 115 -3.81 6.73 -4.18
N PRO A 116 -4.13 7.52 -3.14
CA PRO A 116 -4.22 8.97 -3.25
C PRO A 116 -2.90 9.67 -3.64
N LEU A 117 -1.75 8.98 -3.49
CA LEU A 117 -0.42 9.53 -3.81
C LEU A 117 -0.05 9.34 -5.29
N VAL A 118 -0.80 8.51 -6.01
CA VAL A 118 -0.51 8.14 -7.40
C VAL A 118 -1.15 9.15 -8.36
N PRO A 119 -0.41 9.68 -9.34
CA PRO A 119 -1.01 10.47 -10.42
C PRO A 119 -2.17 9.71 -11.08
N ASN A 120 -3.36 10.32 -11.13
CA ASN A 120 -4.58 9.70 -11.64
C ASN A 120 -4.99 8.37 -10.95
N GLY A 121 -4.39 8.03 -9.81
CA GLY A 121 -4.64 6.76 -9.11
C GLY A 121 -6.10 6.55 -8.72
N GLU A 122 -6.83 7.60 -8.36
CA GLU A 122 -8.26 7.52 -8.01
C GLU A 122 -9.13 6.92 -9.12
N GLN A 123 -8.70 6.97 -10.38
CA GLN A 123 -9.38 6.30 -11.49
C GLN A 123 -9.34 4.77 -11.37
N GLN A 124 -8.38 4.24 -10.61
CA GLN A 124 -8.21 2.81 -10.37
C GLN A 124 -8.85 2.34 -9.05
N SER A 125 -9.45 3.25 -8.28
CA SER A 125 -10.13 2.91 -7.02
C SER A 125 -11.33 2.00 -7.24
N LEU A 126 -11.50 1.01 -6.36
CA LEU A 126 -12.68 0.16 -6.32
C LEU A 126 -13.82 0.75 -5.49
N ILE A 127 -13.62 1.87 -4.79
CA ILE A 127 -14.68 2.52 -3.98
C ILE A 127 -15.98 2.75 -4.76
N PRO A 128 -15.99 3.20 -6.03
CA PRO A 128 -17.23 3.38 -6.78
C PRO A 128 -18.07 2.10 -6.96
N LEU A 129 -17.45 0.92 -6.83
CA LEU A 129 -18.13 -0.37 -7.00
C LEU A 129 -18.73 -0.91 -5.69
N VAL A 130 -18.41 -0.30 -4.54
CA VAL A 130 -18.83 -0.81 -3.22
C VAL A 130 -20.36 -0.84 -3.06
N ALA A 131 -21.09 0.12 -3.66
CA ALA A 131 -22.54 0.16 -3.57
C ALA A 131 -23.22 -1.05 -4.25
N GLU A 132 -22.59 -1.61 -5.28
CA GLU A 132 -23.13 -2.70 -6.10
C GLU A 132 -22.59 -4.09 -5.69
N HIS A 133 -21.46 -4.13 -4.94
CA HIS A 133 -20.78 -5.38 -4.58
C HIS A 133 -20.67 -5.55 -3.05
N SER A 134 -21.54 -6.40 -2.50
CA SER A 134 -21.58 -6.68 -1.04
C SER A 134 -20.34 -7.42 -0.52
N ASN A 135 -19.59 -8.04 -1.42
CA ASN A 135 -18.36 -8.78 -1.13
C ASN A 135 -17.08 -7.93 -1.28
N LEU A 136 -17.22 -6.61 -1.49
CA LEU A 136 -16.07 -5.71 -1.63
C LEU A 136 -15.87 -4.89 -0.35
N VAL A 137 -14.62 -4.88 0.13
CA VAL A 137 -14.13 -3.99 1.19
C VAL A 137 -12.93 -3.22 0.67
N VAL A 138 -12.98 -1.90 0.74
CA VAL A 138 -11.84 -1.04 0.42
C VAL A 138 -11.33 -0.37 1.68
N ILE A 139 -10.01 -0.44 1.93
CA ILE A 139 -9.39 0.16 3.11
C ILE A 139 -8.47 1.29 2.69
N ARG A 140 -8.65 2.45 3.29
CA ARG A 140 -7.89 3.68 3.06
C ARG A 140 -7.12 4.10 4.31
N SER A 141 -5.99 4.75 4.11
CA SER A 141 -5.16 5.29 5.18
C SER A 141 -4.88 6.77 4.93
N LEU A 142 -5.08 7.61 5.93
CA LEU A 142 -4.68 9.02 5.86
C LEU A 142 -3.20 9.23 6.24
N THR A 143 -2.59 8.22 6.85
CA THR A 143 -1.23 8.30 7.38
C THR A 143 -0.18 8.54 6.28
N LYS A 144 -0.40 7.99 5.07
CA LYS A 144 0.56 8.10 3.97
C LYS A 144 0.44 9.43 3.25
N LEU A 145 -0.78 9.84 2.95
CA LEU A 145 -1.06 11.09 2.22
C LEU A 145 -0.64 12.34 3.01
N TYR A 146 -0.78 12.31 4.34
CA TYR A 146 -0.54 13.47 5.20
C TYR A 146 0.71 13.35 6.09
N GLY A 147 1.44 12.23 6.05
CA GLY A 147 2.61 12.02 6.89
C GLY A 147 2.29 11.91 8.39
N ILE A 148 1.10 11.47 8.76
CA ILE A 148 0.58 11.43 10.14
C ILE A 148 0.53 10.00 10.70
N ALA A 149 1.59 9.23 10.51
CA ALA A 149 1.62 7.81 10.90
C ALA A 149 1.33 7.58 12.38
N GLY A 150 1.81 8.47 13.28
CA GLY A 150 1.59 8.38 14.72
C GLY A 150 0.15 8.67 15.17
N LEU A 151 -0.65 9.36 14.34
CA LEU A 151 -2.03 9.71 14.67
C LEU A 151 -3.00 8.52 14.59
N ARG A 152 -2.63 7.48 13.84
CA ARG A 152 -3.41 6.24 13.69
C ARG A 152 -4.81 6.47 13.11
N LEU A 153 -4.93 6.90 11.86
CA LEU A 153 -6.21 7.16 11.22
C LEU A 153 -6.31 6.53 9.83
N GLY A 154 -7.34 5.72 9.65
CA GLY A 154 -7.76 5.12 8.38
C GLY A 154 -9.27 4.95 8.36
N TYR A 155 -9.80 4.45 7.27
CA TYR A 155 -11.23 4.11 7.17
C TYR A 155 -11.45 2.95 6.19
N ALA A 156 -12.47 2.16 6.47
CA ALA A 156 -13.00 1.15 5.57
C ALA A 156 -14.20 1.72 4.81
N VAL A 157 -14.36 1.26 3.57
CA VAL A 157 -15.54 1.52 2.72
C VAL A 157 -16.09 0.15 2.30
N ALA A 158 -17.31 -0.15 2.70
CA ALA A 158 -18.01 -1.40 2.41
C ALA A 158 -19.52 -1.22 2.55
N GLN A 159 -20.29 -2.25 2.28
CA GLN A 159 -21.73 -2.24 2.51
C GLN A 159 -22.05 -1.99 4.00
N PRO A 160 -23.11 -1.20 4.32
CA PRO A 160 -23.44 -0.80 5.69
C PRO A 160 -23.57 -1.95 6.66
N GLN A 161 -24.21 -3.05 6.25
CA GLN A 161 -24.42 -4.22 7.11
C GLN A 161 -23.11 -4.86 7.56
N ARG A 162 -22.08 -4.86 6.70
CA ARG A 162 -20.74 -5.36 7.04
C ARG A 162 -20.07 -4.45 8.06
N LEU A 163 -20.09 -3.15 7.82
CA LEU A 163 -19.46 -2.18 8.70
C LEU A 163 -20.15 -2.07 10.06
N GLN A 164 -21.47 -2.27 10.10
CA GLN A 164 -22.22 -2.33 11.36
C GLN A 164 -21.76 -3.53 12.20
N ARG A 165 -21.62 -4.73 11.61
CA ARG A 165 -21.07 -5.89 12.34
C ARG A 165 -19.67 -5.61 12.90
N TRP A 166 -18.79 -4.93 12.15
CA TRP A 166 -17.47 -4.56 12.65
C TRP A 166 -17.57 -3.57 13.80
N ALA A 167 -18.48 -2.59 13.72
CA ALA A 167 -18.70 -1.63 14.79
C ALA A 167 -19.19 -2.28 16.09
N GLU A 168 -20.00 -3.34 16.00
CA GLU A 168 -20.49 -4.11 17.16
C GLU A 168 -19.40 -4.96 17.83
N TRP A 169 -18.39 -5.40 17.07
CA TRP A 169 -17.35 -6.30 17.55
C TRP A 169 -16.14 -5.60 18.14
N ARG A 170 -15.94 -4.34 17.83
CA ARG A 170 -14.74 -3.61 18.25
C ARG A 170 -14.96 -2.82 19.52
N ASP A 171 -13.87 -2.32 20.09
CA ASP A 171 -13.90 -1.41 21.21
C ASP A 171 -14.88 -0.25 20.96
N PRO A 172 -15.70 0.17 21.96
CA PRO A 172 -16.62 1.31 21.81
C PRO A 172 -15.93 2.64 21.47
N TRP A 173 -14.65 2.78 21.80
CA TRP A 173 -13.83 3.99 21.52
C TRP A 173 -12.59 3.68 20.69
N PRO A 174 -12.76 3.13 19.46
CA PRO A 174 -11.65 2.55 18.72
C PRO A 174 -10.70 3.59 18.12
N VAL A 175 -11.16 4.81 17.92
CA VAL A 175 -10.38 5.89 17.33
C VAL A 175 -10.26 7.04 18.33
N ASN A 176 -9.02 7.47 18.63
CA ASN A 176 -8.82 8.58 19.55
C ASN A 176 -9.41 9.89 19.03
N GLY A 177 -9.91 10.74 19.95
CA GLY A 177 -10.62 11.97 19.62
C GLY A 177 -9.78 12.98 18.82
N ILE A 178 -8.47 13.03 19.06
CA ILE A 178 -7.55 13.91 18.29
C ILE A 178 -7.49 13.45 16.83
N ALA A 179 -7.40 12.14 16.58
CA ALA A 179 -7.39 11.61 15.22
C ALA A 179 -8.69 11.93 14.48
N LEU A 180 -9.85 11.80 15.15
CA LEU A 180 -11.15 12.14 14.56
C LEU A 180 -11.23 13.63 14.21
N ALA A 181 -10.87 14.52 15.14
CA ALA A 181 -10.88 15.96 14.90
C ALA A 181 -9.95 16.39 13.77
N VAL A 182 -8.74 15.81 13.70
CA VAL A 182 -7.81 16.05 12.59
C VAL A 182 -8.37 15.49 11.28
N GLY A 183 -8.91 14.28 11.29
CA GLY A 183 -9.51 13.65 10.12
C GLY A 183 -10.65 14.48 9.54
N GLU A 184 -11.55 14.95 10.38
CA GLU A 184 -12.63 15.87 10.01
C GLU A 184 -12.06 17.11 9.32
N ARG A 185 -11.09 17.77 9.96
CA ARG A 185 -10.48 18.99 9.43
C ARG A 185 -9.78 18.79 8.09
N LEU A 186 -9.14 17.64 7.88
CA LEU A 186 -8.47 17.29 6.63
C LEU A 186 -9.44 16.97 5.49
N LEU A 187 -10.59 16.37 5.80
CA LEU A 187 -11.54 15.85 4.82
C LEU A 187 -12.80 16.73 4.62
N VAL A 188 -13.04 17.72 5.49
CA VAL A 188 -14.23 18.58 5.43
C VAL A 188 -14.39 19.32 4.10
N SER A 189 -13.29 19.62 3.41
CA SER A 189 -13.29 20.31 2.12
C SER A 189 -12.76 19.42 1.01
N PRO A 190 -13.64 18.88 0.14
CA PRO A 190 -13.21 18.09 -1.02
C PRO A 190 -12.26 18.84 -1.96
N ARG A 191 -12.40 20.18 -2.06
CA ARG A 191 -11.49 21.03 -2.85
C ARG A 191 -10.08 21.04 -2.26
N ARG A 192 -9.94 21.22 -0.93
CA ARG A 192 -8.64 21.21 -0.25
C ARG A 192 -7.99 19.82 -0.33
N TYR A 193 -8.78 18.77 -0.12
CA TYR A 193 -8.31 17.40 -0.26
C TYR A 193 -7.75 17.15 -1.66
N ARG A 194 -8.50 17.45 -2.72
CA ARG A 194 -8.04 17.27 -4.11
C ARG A 194 -6.80 18.12 -4.43
N SER A 195 -6.73 19.36 -3.95
CA SER A 195 -5.56 20.22 -4.13
C SER A 195 -4.31 19.64 -3.46
N TRP A 196 -4.47 19.09 -2.26
CA TRP A 196 -3.37 18.42 -1.56
C TRP A 196 -2.93 17.14 -2.30
N CYS A 197 -3.86 16.29 -2.69
CA CYS A 197 -3.56 15.09 -3.49
C CYS A 197 -2.79 15.47 -4.77
N ALA A 198 -3.26 16.44 -5.54
CA ALA A 198 -2.59 16.88 -6.77
C ALA A 198 -1.15 17.38 -6.52
N ARG A 199 -0.91 18.05 -5.38
CA ARG A 199 0.44 18.47 -4.97
C ARG A 199 1.34 17.27 -4.66
N VAL A 200 0.83 16.31 -3.87
CA VAL A 200 1.58 15.09 -3.50
C VAL A 200 1.84 14.22 -4.73
N GLN A 201 0.84 14.04 -5.59
CA GLN A 201 0.95 13.28 -6.83
C GLN A 201 2.03 13.84 -7.76
N ARG A 202 2.06 15.18 -7.92
CA ARG A 202 3.11 15.85 -8.71
C ARG A 202 4.50 15.62 -8.12
N TRP A 203 4.62 15.73 -6.80
CA TRP A 203 5.87 15.43 -6.12
C TRP A 203 6.28 13.96 -6.32
N THR A 204 5.36 13.01 -6.16
CA THR A 204 5.61 11.57 -6.39
C THR A 204 6.14 11.32 -7.80
N ALA A 205 5.49 11.90 -8.82
CA ALA A 205 5.92 11.73 -10.21
C ALA A 205 7.31 12.31 -10.47
N VAL A 206 7.56 13.53 -10.02
CA VAL A 206 8.82 14.24 -10.27
C VAL A 206 9.99 13.59 -9.53
N GLU A 207 9.82 13.30 -8.23
CA GLU A 207 10.88 12.69 -7.43
C GLU A 207 11.08 11.22 -7.79
N GLY A 208 10.02 10.49 -8.10
CA GLY A 208 10.10 9.09 -8.55
C GLY A 208 10.90 8.95 -9.83
N ALA A 209 10.54 9.69 -10.86
CA ALA A 209 11.25 9.67 -12.14
C ALA A 209 12.72 10.13 -12.01
N TRP A 210 13.00 11.10 -11.15
CA TRP A 210 14.36 11.53 -10.87
C TRP A 210 15.15 10.43 -10.17
N MET A 211 14.61 9.86 -9.08
CA MET A 211 15.29 8.82 -8.29
C MET A 211 15.57 7.60 -9.16
N GLN A 212 14.63 7.18 -9.98
CA GLN A 212 14.81 6.03 -10.88
C GLN A 212 15.98 6.24 -11.83
N ARG A 213 16.09 7.43 -12.44
CA ARG A 213 17.25 7.75 -13.31
C ARG A 213 18.58 7.76 -12.56
N GLN A 214 18.62 8.31 -11.35
CA GLN A 214 19.87 8.35 -10.56
C GLN A 214 20.33 6.93 -10.17
N LEU A 215 19.39 6.10 -9.71
CA LEU A 215 19.70 4.72 -9.31
C LEU A 215 20.06 3.84 -10.50
N ALA A 216 19.45 4.05 -11.66
CA ALA A 216 19.79 3.32 -12.90
C ALA A 216 21.21 3.64 -13.40
N ALA A 217 21.81 4.77 -13.01
CA ALA A 217 23.19 5.12 -13.33
C ALA A 217 24.21 4.42 -12.43
N LEU A 218 23.79 3.79 -11.32
CA LEU A 218 24.71 3.09 -10.40
C LEU A 218 25.01 1.68 -10.93
N PRO A 219 26.31 1.29 -10.99
CA PRO A 219 26.70 -0.04 -11.44
C PRO A 219 26.10 -1.14 -10.57
N GLY A 220 25.53 -2.15 -11.20
CA GLY A 220 24.99 -3.34 -10.51
C GLY A 220 23.67 -3.12 -9.77
N ILE A 221 23.05 -1.93 -9.87
CA ILE A 221 21.74 -1.60 -9.31
C ILE A 221 20.70 -1.51 -10.44
N THR A 222 19.58 -2.19 -10.26
CA THR A 222 18.43 -2.12 -11.16
C THR A 222 17.23 -1.58 -10.38
N PRO A 223 16.83 -0.31 -10.56
CA PRO A 223 15.60 0.21 -9.99
C PRO A 223 14.40 -0.33 -10.76
N MET A 224 13.39 -0.78 -10.03
CA MET A 224 12.13 -1.25 -10.62
C MET A 224 11.16 -0.09 -10.82
N PRO A 225 10.36 -0.09 -11.91
CA PRO A 225 9.32 0.90 -12.12
C PRO A 225 8.33 0.96 -10.94
N SER A 226 7.88 2.16 -10.57
CA SER A 226 6.93 2.35 -9.48
C SER A 226 5.97 3.50 -9.76
N ALA A 227 4.69 3.29 -9.46
CA ALA A 227 3.65 4.31 -9.57
C ALA A 227 3.51 5.18 -8.30
N VAL A 228 4.21 4.83 -7.21
CA VAL A 228 3.99 5.40 -5.88
C VAL A 228 5.27 6.04 -5.31
N ASN A 229 5.21 6.57 -4.09
CA ASN A 229 6.30 7.29 -3.44
C ASN A 229 7.40 6.39 -2.82
N TYR A 230 7.59 5.22 -3.35
CA TYR A 230 8.73 4.32 -3.08
C TYR A 230 9.02 3.49 -4.32
N LEU A 231 10.21 2.93 -4.39
CA LEU A 231 10.58 1.98 -5.44
C LEU A 231 11.45 0.85 -4.87
N LEU A 232 11.43 -0.30 -5.52
CA LEU A 232 12.38 -1.37 -5.26
C LEU A 232 13.66 -1.16 -6.07
N ILE A 233 14.78 -1.52 -5.48
CA ILE A 233 16.03 -1.76 -6.19
C ILE A 233 16.42 -3.22 -6.08
N ARG A 234 17.03 -3.75 -7.13
CA ARG A 234 17.58 -5.10 -7.21
C ARG A 234 19.06 -5.03 -7.54
N ALA A 235 19.84 -5.98 -6.98
CA ALA A 235 21.23 -6.21 -7.36
C ALA A 235 21.49 -7.71 -7.57
N ASN A 236 22.61 -8.05 -8.21
CA ASN A 236 23.05 -9.43 -8.37
C ASN A 236 23.81 -9.97 -7.14
N ARG A 237 24.00 -9.13 -6.14
CA ARG A 237 24.66 -9.42 -4.87
C ARG A 237 23.80 -8.95 -3.69
N SER A 238 24.15 -9.39 -2.48
CA SER A 238 23.49 -8.91 -1.26
C SER A 238 23.62 -7.40 -1.12
N LEU A 239 22.48 -6.74 -0.83
CA LEU A 239 22.38 -5.32 -0.52
C LEU A 239 22.40 -5.04 0.99
N VAL A 240 22.56 -6.08 1.82
CA VAL A 240 22.64 -5.93 3.28
C VAL A 240 23.82 -5.06 3.70
N PRO A 241 25.08 -5.28 3.20
CA PRO A 241 26.19 -4.43 3.55
C PRO A 241 25.97 -2.94 3.17
N LEU A 242 25.39 -2.68 1.99
CA LEU A 242 25.03 -1.32 1.56
C LEU A 242 24.05 -0.67 2.53
N ARG A 243 22.98 -1.39 2.90
CA ARG A 243 21.97 -0.90 3.85
C ARG A 243 22.61 -0.57 5.21
N GLU A 244 23.47 -1.43 5.74
CA GLU A 244 24.14 -1.24 7.02
C GLU A 244 25.14 -0.07 6.98
N ALA A 245 25.90 0.08 5.91
CA ALA A 245 26.80 1.21 5.71
C ALA A 245 26.04 2.55 5.66
N LEU A 246 24.92 2.61 4.92
CA LEU A 246 24.05 3.77 4.86
C LEU A 246 23.46 4.15 6.24
N GLU A 247 23.04 3.17 7.01
CA GLU A 247 22.51 3.38 8.35
C GLU A 247 23.59 3.89 9.32
N GLN A 248 24.75 3.25 9.35
CA GLN A 248 25.82 3.57 10.30
C GLN A 248 26.54 4.89 9.97
N ARG A 249 26.90 5.11 8.69
CA ARG A 249 27.71 6.25 8.28
C ARG A 249 26.89 7.50 7.97
N HIS A 250 25.69 7.31 7.39
CA HIS A 250 24.89 8.42 6.87
C HIS A 250 23.54 8.60 7.58
N ARG A 251 23.18 7.69 8.51
CA ARG A 251 21.89 7.66 9.21
C ARG A 251 20.69 7.55 8.22
N ILE A 252 20.91 6.85 7.12
CA ILE A 252 19.89 6.58 6.11
C ILE A 252 19.41 5.15 6.28
N LEU A 253 18.17 5.00 6.73
CA LEU A 253 17.55 3.69 6.90
C LEU A 253 16.69 3.33 5.69
N LEU A 254 17.14 2.33 4.91
CA LEU A 254 16.35 1.75 3.83
C LEU A 254 15.54 0.55 4.36
N CYS A 255 14.39 0.31 3.72
CA CYS A 255 13.54 -0.81 4.08
C CYS A 255 14.15 -2.14 3.62
N ASP A 256 14.47 -2.99 4.58
CA ASP A 256 14.99 -4.33 4.37
C ASP A 256 13.90 -5.24 3.75
N CYS A 257 14.18 -5.76 2.57
CA CYS A 257 13.23 -6.59 1.84
C CYS A 257 13.28 -8.08 2.21
N ARG A 258 14.14 -8.51 3.12
CA ARG A 258 14.15 -9.88 3.67
C ARG A 258 12.85 -10.20 4.43
N SER A 259 12.15 -9.17 4.90
CA SER A 259 10.83 -9.32 5.53
C SER A 259 9.68 -9.56 4.55
N PHE A 260 9.91 -9.37 3.24
CA PHE A 260 8.93 -9.65 2.20
C PHE A 260 9.25 -10.99 1.56
N GLU A 261 8.32 -11.93 1.68
CA GLU A 261 8.49 -13.27 1.12
C GLU A 261 8.71 -13.22 -0.39
N GLY A 262 9.76 -13.88 -0.86
CA GLY A 262 10.14 -13.93 -2.27
C GLY A 262 11.16 -12.87 -2.73
N LEU A 263 11.51 -11.86 -1.90
CA LEU A 263 12.52 -10.85 -2.27
C LEU A 263 13.93 -11.20 -1.78
N GLY A 264 14.13 -11.33 -0.48
CA GLY A 264 15.43 -11.65 0.09
C GLY A 264 16.42 -10.47 0.12
N GLU A 265 17.72 -10.81 0.26
CA GLU A 265 18.81 -9.86 0.54
C GLU A 265 19.29 -9.05 -0.67
N THR A 266 18.92 -9.45 -1.87
CA THR A 266 19.29 -8.76 -3.12
C THR A 266 18.34 -7.60 -3.47
N TRP A 267 17.40 -7.28 -2.57
CA TRP A 267 16.38 -6.26 -2.75
C TRP A 267 16.34 -5.28 -1.59
N LEU A 268 16.16 -3.99 -1.89
CA LEU A 268 15.80 -2.97 -0.91
C LEU A 268 14.64 -2.11 -1.45
N ARG A 269 13.81 -1.58 -0.54
CA ARG A 269 12.78 -0.59 -0.89
C ARG A 269 13.20 0.79 -0.40
N ILE A 270 13.20 1.74 -1.31
CA ILE A 270 13.56 3.14 -1.08
C ILE A 270 12.29 3.98 -1.06
N GLY A 271 12.02 4.66 0.04
CA GLY A 271 10.96 5.67 0.13
C GLY A 271 11.46 7.02 -0.37
N LEU A 272 10.66 7.67 -1.23
CA LEU A 272 10.99 9.02 -1.70
C LEU A 272 10.91 10.03 -0.55
N GLN A 273 11.88 10.92 -0.53
CA GLN A 273 12.02 12.02 0.43
C GLN A 273 12.08 13.36 -0.32
N SER A 274 12.42 14.45 0.39
CA SER A 274 12.76 15.70 -0.27
C SER A 274 13.95 15.49 -1.21
N ARG A 275 14.07 16.30 -2.27
CA ARG A 275 15.20 16.25 -3.19
C ARG A 275 16.55 16.26 -2.46
N ARG A 276 16.69 17.12 -1.44
CA ARG A 276 17.90 17.20 -0.62
C ARG A 276 18.24 15.86 0.05
N ASN A 277 17.25 15.19 0.64
CA ASN A 277 17.47 13.90 1.29
C ASN A 277 17.69 12.77 0.28
N ASN A 278 17.01 12.82 -0.86
CA ASN A 278 17.24 11.87 -1.95
C ASN A 278 18.67 11.99 -2.51
N CYS A 279 19.22 13.21 -2.60
CA CYS A 279 20.60 13.43 -3.03
C CYS A 279 21.62 12.79 -2.08
N LEU A 280 21.36 12.80 -0.77
CA LEU A 280 22.26 12.16 0.21
C LEU A 280 22.44 10.66 -0.05
N LEU A 281 21.39 9.99 -0.49
CA LEU A 281 21.45 8.57 -0.85
C LEU A 281 22.36 8.34 -2.07
N TYR A 282 22.31 9.24 -3.05
CA TYR A 282 23.04 9.12 -4.30
C TYR A 282 24.51 9.59 -4.19
N THR A 283 24.78 10.63 -3.39
CA THR A 283 26.13 11.23 -3.24
C THR A 283 26.92 10.67 -2.06
N SER A 284 26.35 9.75 -1.27
CA SER A 284 27.08 9.10 -0.20
C SER A 284 28.14 8.14 -0.79
N ASP A 285 29.31 8.03 -0.16
CA ASP A 285 30.37 7.07 -0.53
C ASP A 285 29.89 5.62 -0.62
N ALA A 286 28.68 5.35 -0.15
CA ALA A 286 27.98 4.08 -0.36
C ALA A 286 27.71 3.78 -1.85
N ALA A 287 27.71 4.77 -2.74
CA ALA A 287 27.68 4.57 -4.18
C ALA A 287 28.98 3.93 -4.69
N ASP A 288 30.11 4.25 -4.07
CA ASP A 288 31.43 3.70 -4.41
C ASP A 288 31.58 2.25 -3.91
N GLU A 289 30.95 1.88 -2.80
CA GLU A 289 30.92 0.50 -2.29
C GLU A 289 30.06 -0.45 -3.17
N CYS A 290 29.20 0.08 -4.02
CA CYS A 290 28.50 -0.71 -5.04
C CYS A 290 29.44 -1.13 -6.19
N SER A 291 30.62 -0.57 -6.27
CA SER A 291 31.58 -0.79 -7.38
C SER A 291 32.66 -1.83 -7.08
N CYS A 292 32.71 -2.43 -5.88
CA CYS A 292 33.69 -3.42 -5.46
C CYS A 292 33.15 -4.85 -5.51
#